data_9427d409dbe339560bda338bd17489a9
#
_entry.id   9427d409dbe339560bda338bd17489a9
#
_cell.length_a   1.000
_cell.length_b   1.000
_cell.length_c   1.000
_cell.angle_alpha   90.00
_cell.angle_beta   90.00
_cell.angle_gamma   90.00
#
_symmetry.space_group_name_H-M   'P 1'
#
loop_
_entity.id
_entity.type
_entity.pdbx_description
1 polymer ?
#
loop_
_entity_poly.entity_id
_entity_poly.type
_entity_poly.pdbx_seq_one_letter_code
_entity_poly.pdbx_strand_id
1 'polypeptide(L)'
;MVKLEHVNKYFNRRKKNEIHVINDTSLNMESKGLIALLGPSGCGKTTLLNVIGGLDKVNRGHVFINGQKLTGRRAGKVDQIRNLNIGYIFQNYNLVDNMTVFDNVAIALKMVGVKDKKEIEEKVNYVLEKVGMYRYRNRYADMLSGGERQRVGIARAIVKNPAIVIADEPTGNLDSKNTLEVMNIIKSISADKLVILVTHEEQLAKFYASRIIRILDGKVVSDEINDQVDDLDYRIENKIYLKDIADHKRLRTDNYHIDFYNESGDPVKLDIVIRKGNIYIKTKEANDRIE
;
A
#
# COMPACT_ATOMS: atom_id res chain seq x y z
N MET A 1 12.12 5.77 16.02
CA MET A 1 12.47 6.20 14.66
C MET A 1 11.78 7.51 14.29
N VAL A 2 10.47 7.61 14.35
CA VAL A 2 9.70 8.85 14.19
C VAL A 2 9.17 9.27 15.56
N LYS A 3 9.39 10.53 15.96
CA LYS A 3 8.85 11.08 17.22
C LYS A 3 8.19 12.42 16.95
N LEU A 4 6.97 12.56 17.43
CA LEU A 4 6.20 13.79 17.44
C LEU A 4 6.03 14.24 18.91
N GLU A 5 6.26 15.52 19.18
CA GLU A 5 6.09 16.13 20.49
C GLU A 5 5.21 17.35 20.38
N HIS A 6 4.00 17.29 20.95
CA HIS A 6 3.03 18.38 21.02
C HIS A 6 2.80 19.09 19.70
N VAL A 7 2.67 18.31 18.62
CA VAL A 7 2.55 18.84 17.26
C VAL A 7 1.18 19.46 17.05
N ASN A 8 1.19 20.70 16.57
CA ASN A 8 0.00 21.43 16.20
C ASN A 8 0.14 22.00 14.79
N LYS A 9 -0.89 21.83 13.98
CA LYS A 9 -0.95 22.37 12.63
C LYS A 9 -2.28 23.08 12.39
N TYR A 10 -2.19 24.33 11.91
CA TYR A 10 -3.32 25.14 11.54
C TYR A 10 -3.22 25.51 10.06
N PHE A 11 -4.35 25.48 9.36
CA PHE A 11 -4.52 26.18 8.10
C PHE A 11 -5.23 27.51 8.32
N ASN A 12 -4.95 28.49 7.48
CA ASN A 12 -5.51 29.85 7.58
C ASN A 12 -5.38 30.48 8.98
N ARG A 13 -4.29 30.23 9.65
CA ARG A 13 -4.06 30.68 11.03
C ARG A 13 -4.31 32.20 11.19
N ARG A 14 -5.04 32.57 12.24
CA ARG A 14 -5.47 33.95 12.56
C ARG A 14 -6.44 34.59 11.55
N LYS A 15 -7.10 33.75 10.70
CA LYS A 15 -8.19 34.18 9.80
C LYS A 15 -9.53 33.66 10.31
N LYS A 16 -10.64 34.20 9.81
CA LYS A 16 -12.00 33.77 10.19
C LYS A 16 -12.28 32.29 9.88
N ASN A 17 -11.57 31.72 8.91
CA ASN A 17 -11.66 30.32 8.49
C ASN A 17 -10.43 29.52 8.95
N GLU A 18 -9.93 29.77 10.14
CA GLU A 18 -8.88 28.97 10.75
C GLU A 18 -9.36 27.54 11.01
N ILE A 19 -8.55 26.55 10.62
CA ILE A 19 -8.81 25.12 10.84
C ILE A 19 -7.64 24.53 11.60
N HIS A 20 -7.88 23.95 12.78
CA HIS A 20 -6.89 23.25 13.59
C HIS A 20 -6.88 21.77 13.17
N VAL A 21 -6.00 21.39 12.24
CA VAL A 21 -6.01 20.07 11.57
C VAL A 21 -5.20 19.00 12.33
N ILE A 22 -4.14 19.39 13.05
CA ILE A 22 -3.41 18.52 13.98
C ILE A 22 -3.42 19.21 15.34
N ASN A 23 -3.96 18.52 16.35
CA ASN A 23 -4.26 19.11 17.64
C ASN A 23 -3.50 18.37 18.75
N ASP A 24 -2.40 18.97 19.18
CA ASP A 24 -1.53 18.50 20.27
C ASP A 24 -1.11 17.03 20.19
N THR A 25 -0.72 16.61 18.97
CA THR A 25 -0.39 15.21 18.70
C THR A 25 1.04 14.88 19.16
N SER A 26 1.15 13.90 20.04
CA SER A 26 2.42 13.28 20.46
C SER A 26 2.38 11.80 20.12
N LEU A 27 3.40 11.31 19.37
CA LEU A 27 3.51 9.92 18.93
C LEU A 27 4.97 9.48 18.94
N ASN A 28 5.20 8.23 19.24
CA ASN A 28 6.50 7.59 19.09
C ASN A 28 6.34 6.31 18.25
N MET A 29 7.00 6.26 17.11
CA MET A 29 6.94 5.13 16.19
C MET A 29 8.29 4.42 16.15
N GLU A 30 8.25 3.10 16.12
CA GLU A 30 9.39 2.21 16.14
C GLU A 30 10.21 2.26 14.85
N SER A 31 11.27 1.45 14.77
CA SER A 31 12.18 1.49 13.62
C SER A 31 11.74 0.59 12.45
N LYS A 32 10.81 -0.33 12.67
CA LYS A 32 10.28 -1.26 11.66
C LYS A 32 8.87 -1.68 12.01
N GLY A 33 8.19 -2.28 11.05
CA GLY A 33 6.81 -2.73 11.16
C GLY A 33 5.86 -1.88 10.33
N LEU A 34 4.63 -2.31 10.20
CA LEU A 34 3.56 -1.61 9.51
C LEU A 34 2.62 -1.00 10.53
N ILE A 35 2.55 0.32 10.58
CA ILE A 35 1.64 1.10 11.41
C ILE A 35 0.55 1.66 10.51
N ALA A 36 -0.72 1.37 10.82
CA ALA A 36 -1.86 1.95 10.12
C ALA A 36 -2.39 3.18 10.85
N LEU A 37 -2.58 4.27 10.11
CA LEU A 37 -3.31 5.47 10.57
C LEU A 37 -4.73 5.40 10.02
N LEU A 38 -5.70 5.18 10.89
CA LEU A 38 -7.12 5.10 10.56
C LEU A 38 -7.87 6.36 11.01
N GLY A 39 -8.95 6.67 10.34
CA GLY A 39 -9.87 7.75 10.70
C GLY A 39 -10.73 8.20 9.52
N PRO A 40 -11.81 8.96 9.75
CA PRO A 40 -12.69 9.44 8.70
C PRO A 40 -11.97 10.36 7.71
N SER A 41 -12.55 10.55 6.53
CA SER A 41 -12.03 11.51 5.56
C SER A 41 -11.99 12.92 6.17
N GLY A 42 -10.90 13.66 5.88
CA GLY A 42 -10.74 15.03 6.39
C GLY A 42 -10.25 15.15 7.85
N CYS A 43 -10.08 14.08 8.62
CA CYS A 43 -9.63 14.15 10.03
C CYS A 43 -8.15 14.52 10.22
N GLY A 44 -7.38 14.77 9.14
CA GLY A 44 -5.99 15.25 9.21
C GLY A 44 -4.89 14.21 8.95
N LYS A 45 -5.21 12.96 8.53
CA LYS A 45 -4.23 11.88 8.29
C LYS A 45 -3.15 12.26 7.28
N THR A 46 -3.53 12.67 6.09
CA THR A 46 -2.59 13.12 5.04
C THR A 46 -1.76 14.32 5.50
N THR A 47 -2.38 15.27 6.24
CA THR A 47 -1.64 16.40 6.82
C THR A 47 -0.60 15.93 7.84
N LEU A 48 -0.95 14.94 8.68
CA LEU A 48 -0.01 14.36 9.64
C LEU A 48 1.14 13.65 8.92
N LEU A 49 0.86 12.88 7.85
CA LEU A 49 1.90 12.27 7.01
C LEU A 49 2.83 13.32 6.39
N ASN A 50 2.27 14.40 5.86
CA ASN A 50 3.05 15.49 5.26
C ASN A 50 3.95 16.19 6.30
N VAL A 51 3.48 16.34 7.53
CA VAL A 51 4.27 16.86 8.64
C VAL A 51 5.38 15.91 9.04
N ILE A 52 5.08 14.59 9.19
CA ILE A 52 6.09 13.55 9.47
C ILE A 52 7.12 13.53 8.35
N GLY A 53 6.66 13.59 7.11
CA GLY A 53 7.49 13.56 5.93
C GLY A 53 8.30 14.84 5.66
N GLY A 54 8.07 15.89 6.43
CA GLY A 54 8.73 17.19 6.20
C GLY A 54 8.32 17.89 4.90
N LEU A 55 7.15 17.53 4.34
CA LEU A 55 6.53 18.22 3.21
C LEU A 55 5.76 19.46 3.68
N ASP A 56 5.28 19.44 4.92
CA ASP A 56 4.58 20.55 5.52
C ASP A 56 5.20 20.95 6.87
N LYS A 57 5.08 22.22 7.21
CA LYS A 57 5.61 22.80 8.45
C LYS A 57 4.59 22.72 9.57
N VAL A 58 5.04 22.43 10.79
CA VAL A 58 4.22 22.54 11.99
C VAL A 58 4.15 23.99 12.48
N ASN A 59 3.06 24.34 13.17
CA ASN A 59 2.91 25.63 13.80
C ASN A 59 3.45 25.65 15.24
N ARG A 60 3.37 24.50 15.95
CA ARG A 60 3.94 24.28 17.29
C ARG A 60 4.36 22.82 17.41
N GLY A 61 5.24 22.55 18.38
CA GLY A 61 5.74 21.21 18.65
C GLY A 61 6.95 20.83 17.81
N HIS A 62 7.35 19.58 17.90
CA HIS A 62 8.58 19.08 17.31
C HIS A 62 8.38 17.76 16.59
N VAL A 63 9.08 17.59 15.46
CA VAL A 63 9.14 16.36 14.67
C VAL A 63 10.59 15.90 14.59
N PHE A 64 10.83 14.63 14.87
CA PHE A 64 12.15 14.00 14.79
C PHE A 64 12.09 12.78 13.89
N ILE A 65 13.11 12.61 13.05
CA ILE A 65 13.35 11.46 12.19
C ILE A 65 14.73 10.92 12.50
N ASN A 66 14.83 9.67 12.91
CA ASN A 66 16.11 9.03 13.32
C ASN A 66 16.91 9.89 14.33
N GLY A 67 16.22 10.46 15.32
CA GLY A 67 16.81 11.36 16.30
C GLY A 67 17.14 12.77 15.80
N GLN A 68 16.98 13.03 14.50
CA GLN A 68 17.23 14.37 13.93
C GLN A 68 15.95 15.22 13.94
N LYS A 69 16.01 16.36 14.62
CA LYS A 69 14.90 17.31 14.65
C LYS A 69 14.68 17.93 13.27
N LEU A 70 13.46 17.86 12.74
CA LEU A 70 13.08 18.51 11.47
C LEU A 70 12.64 19.97 11.69
N THR A 71 11.87 20.20 12.76
CA THR A 71 11.28 21.52 13.04
C THR A 71 12.33 22.58 13.35
N GLY A 72 12.12 23.81 12.84
CA GLY A 72 13.03 24.91 13.02
C GLY A 72 14.29 24.89 12.14
N ARG A 73 14.41 23.91 11.23
CA ARG A 73 15.52 23.87 10.26
C ARG A 73 15.21 24.64 8.98
N ARG A 74 16.25 25.05 8.27
CA ARG A 74 16.13 25.61 6.92
C ARG A 74 15.60 24.54 5.95
N ALA A 75 14.81 24.94 4.95
CA ALA A 75 14.16 24.03 3.99
C ALA A 75 15.14 23.03 3.36
N GLY A 76 16.28 23.44 2.84
CA GLY A 76 17.25 22.55 2.23
C GLY A 76 17.79 21.46 3.16
N LYS A 77 17.86 21.70 4.48
CA LYS A 77 18.26 20.68 5.44
C LYS A 77 17.13 19.68 5.71
N VAL A 78 15.89 20.15 5.76
CA VAL A 78 14.70 19.30 5.85
C VAL A 78 14.62 18.41 4.61
N ASP A 79 14.79 19.00 3.41
CA ASP A 79 14.78 18.27 2.15
C ASP A 79 15.86 17.17 2.09
N GLN A 80 17.06 17.48 2.58
CA GLN A 80 18.15 16.49 2.67
C GLN A 80 17.76 15.31 3.58
N ILE A 81 17.23 15.59 4.78
CA ILE A 81 16.81 14.54 5.73
C ILE A 81 15.68 13.71 5.11
N ARG A 82 14.66 14.35 4.53
CA ARG A 82 13.54 13.69 3.85
C ARG A 82 14.04 12.78 2.73
N ASN A 83 14.83 13.33 1.81
CA ASN A 83 15.26 12.60 0.63
C ASN A 83 16.09 11.36 0.95
N LEU A 84 16.86 11.38 2.03
CA LEU A 84 17.67 10.24 2.48
C LEU A 84 16.86 9.21 3.26
N ASN A 85 15.89 9.64 4.08
CA ASN A 85 15.26 8.75 5.06
C ASN A 85 13.86 8.28 4.68
N ILE A 86 13.14 8.99 3.78
CA ILE A 86 11.73 8.76 3.55
C ILE A 86 11.44 8.42 2.09
N GLY A 87 10.74 7.31 1.85
CA GLY A 87 10.10 6.96 0.58
C GLY A 87 8.61 7.28 0.65
N TYR A 88 8.05 7.82 -0.44
CA TYR A 88 6.63 8.13 -0.54
C TYR A 88 5.94 7.26 -1.57
N ILE A 89 4.82 6.67 -1.16
CA ILE A 89 3.85 5.97 -2.00
C ILE A 89 2.57 6.80 -1.97
N PHE A 90 2.13 7.30 -3.12
CA PHE A 90 0.98 8.17 -3.26
C PHE A 90 -0.22 7.43 -3.83
N GLN A 91 -1.42 7.86 -3.49
CA GLN A 91 -2.67 7.35 -4.04
C GLN A 91 -2.74 7.51 -5.57
N ASN A 92 -2.31 8.64 -6.11
CA ASN A 92 -2.33 8.96 -7.55
C ASN A 92 -1.02 8.58 -8.27
N TYR A 93 -0.24 7.64 -7.71
CA TYR A 93 1.02 7.15 -8.25
C TYR A 93 2.11 8.22 -8.44
N ASN A 94 1.77 9.41 -8.91
CA ASN A 94 2.65 10.54 -9.23
C ASN A 94 3.85 10.14 -10.11
N LEU A 95 3.61 9.29 -11.12
CA LEU A 95 4.59 8.95 -12.13
C LEU A 95 4.63 10.04 -13.21
N VAL A 96 5.77 10.16 -13.85
CA VAL A 96 5.96 11.04 -15.02
C VAL A 96 5.60 10.21 -16.26
N ASP A 97 4.49 10.55 -16.91
CA ASP A 97 3.86 9.75 -17.96
C ASP A 97 4.78 9.53 -19.17
N ASN A 98 5.54 10.55 -19.58
CA ASN A 98 6.48 10.50 -20.70
C ASN A 98 7.87 9.96 -20.32
N MET A 99 8.03 9.33 -19.17
CA MET A 99 9.22 8.60 -18.75
C MET A 99 8.96 7.11 -18.73
N THR A 100 10.01 6.34 -18.97
CA THR A 100 9.96 4.87 -18.83
C THR A 100 9.77 4.47 -17.36
N VAL A 101 9.35 3.23 -17.13
CA VAL A 101 9.31 2.62 -15.78
C VAL A 101 10.69 2.75 -15.11
N PHE A 102 11.77 2.44 -15.84
CA PHE A 102 13.13 2.57 -15.35
C PHE A 102 13.44 4.00 -14.92
N ASP A 103 13.16 5.00 -15.76
CA ASP A 103 13.49 6.40 -15.49
C ASP A 103 12.68 6.96 -14.32
N ASN A 104 11.40 6.57 -14.19
CA ASN A 104 10.56 6.95 -13.05
C ASN A 104 11.13 6.45 -11.71
N VAL A 105 11.80 5.32 -11.69
CA VAL A 105 12.47 4.80 -10.50
C VAL A 105 13.85 5.42 -10.31
N ALA A 106 14.63 5.53 -11.41
CA ALA A 106 16.00 6.06 -11.39
C ALA A 106 16.10 7.51 -10.91
N ILE A 107 15.05 8.33 -11.16
CA ILE A 107 15.03 9.73 -10.75
C ILE A 107 15.22 9.88 -9.23
N ALA A 108 14.70 8.96 -8.42
CA ALA A 108 14.85 9.02 -6.97
C ALA A 108 16.32 8.84 -6.52
N LEU A 109 17.11 8.05 -7.21
CA LEU A 109 18.56 7.90 -6.96
C LEU A 109 19.33 9.15 -7.40
N LYS A 110 18.98 9.70 -8.57
CA LYS A 110 19.60 10.93 -9.09
C LYS A 110 19.36 12.10 -8.13
N MET A 111 18.17 12.21 -7.54
CA MET A 111 17.82 13.26 -6.56
C MET A 111 18.62 13.17 -5.26
N VAL A 112 19.10 12.00 -4.86
CA VAL A 112 19.98 11.83 -3.69
C VAL A 112 21.47 11.86 -4.06
N GLY A 113 21.79 12.17 -5.32
CA GLY A 113 23.16 12.43 -5.79
C GLY A 113 23.90 11.22 -6.32
N VAL A 114 23.25 10.07 -6.54
CA VAL A 114 23.88 8.93 -7.21
C VAL A 114 24.12 9.26 -8.68
N LYS A 115 25.37 9.18 -9.13
CA LYS A 115 25.78 9.54 -10.49
C LYS A 115 26.25 8.35 -11.32
N ASP A 116 26.69 7.29 -10.67
CA ASP A 116 27.17 6.09 -11.36
C ASP A 116 26.01 5.38 -12.05
N LYS A 117 26.09 5.27 -13.37
CA LYS A 117 25.05 4.63 -14.20
C LYS A 117 24.88 3.15 -13.88
N LYS A 118 25.98 2.45 -13.60
CA LYS A 118 25.94 1.01 -13.29
C LYS A 118 25.25 0.77 -11.95
N GLU A 119 25.59 1.57 -10.93
CA GLU A 119 24.93 1.52 -9.62
C GLU A 119 23.43 1.82 -9.74
N ILE A 120 23.06 2.84 -10.54
CA ILE A 120 21.64 3.16 -10.79
C ILE A 120 20.93 1.98 -11.43
N GLU A 121 21.52 1.38 -12.48
CA GLU A 121 20.92 0.27 -13.20
C GLU A 121 20.71 -0.95 -12.30
N GLU A 122 21.72 -1.33 -11.52
CA GLU A 122 21.65 -2.46 -10.59
C GLU A 122 20.55 -2.26 -9.53
N LYS A 123 20.52 -1.08 -8.89
CA LYS A 123 19.52 -0.76 -7.86
C LYS A 123 18.09 -0.69 -8.41
N VAL A 124 17.91 -0.08 -9.59
CA VAL A 124 16.59 0.03 -10.22
C VAL A 124 16.10 -1.35 -10.64
N ASN A 125 16.92 -2.15 -11.32
CA ASN A 125 16.55 -3.50 -11.73
C ASN A 125 16.15 -4.37 -10.51
N TYR A 126 16.94 -4.32 -9.44
CA TYR A 126 16.67 -5.05 -8.21
C TYR A 126 15.30 -4.71 -7.61
N VAL A 127 14.92 -3.43 -7.48
CA VAL A 127 13.64 -3.07 -6.92
C VAL A 127 12.48 -3.34 -7.87
N LEU A 128 12.69 -3.24 -9.20
CA LEU A 128 11.70 -3.59 -10.20
C LEU A 128 11.40 -5.10 -10.20
N GLU A 129 12.40 -5.94 -9.97
CA GLU A 129 12.19 -7.38 -9.76
C GLU A 129 11.34 -7.65 -8.51
N LYS A 130 11.66 -6.99 -7.39
CA LYS A 130 10.90 -7.13 -6.13
C LYS A 130 9.40 -6.79 -6.26
N VAL A 131 9.06 -5.84 -7.12
CA VAL A 131 7.66 -5.45 -7.34
C VAL A 131 7.03 -6.08 -8.59
N GLY A 132 7.74 -7.02 -9.27
CA GLY A 132 7.25 -7.72 -10.46
C GLY A 132 7.17 -6.86 -11.72
N MET A 133 7.90 -5.74 -11.79
CA MET A 133 7.84 -4.78 -12.90
C MET A 133 9.07 -4.78 -13.82
N TYR A 134 10.05 -5.66 -13.59
CA TYR A 134 11.30 -5.70 -14.37
C TYR A 134 11.08 -5.89 -15.88
N ARG A 135 10.12 -6.74 -16.28
CA ARG A 135 9.79 -6.98 -17.71
C ARG A 135 9.29 -5.71 -18.43
N TYR A 136 8.72 -4.78 -17.67
CA TYR A 136 8.13 -3.55 -18.18
C TYR A 136 9.05 -2.33 -18.08
N ARG A 137 10.33 -2.51 -17.67
CA ARG A 137 11.24 -1.40 -17.38
C ARG A 137 11.41 -0.38 -18.50
N ASN A 138 11.25 -0.81 -19.75
CA ASN A 138 11.38 0.05 -20.93
C ASN A 138 10.04 0.62 -21.42
N ARG A 139 8.89 0.25 -20.81
CA ARG A 139 7.58 0.83 -21.15
C ARG A 139 7.43 2.21 -20.53
N TYR A 140 6.68 3.07 -21.19
CA TYR A 140 6.28 4.36 -20.66
C TYR A 140 5.20 4.19 -19.59
N ALA A 141 5.15 5.12 -18.62
CA ALA A 141 4.25 5.02 -17.48
C ALA A 141 2.76 5.15 -17.87
N ASP A 142 2.45 5.89 -18.94
CA ASP A 142 1.08 6.04 -19.46
C ASP A 142 0.48 4.75 -20.05
N MET A 143 1.34 3.78 -20.42
CA MET A 143 0.92 2.48 -20.96
C MET A 143 0.62 1.43 -19.87
N LEU A 144 0.69 1.80 -18.60
CA LEU A 144 0.52 0.88 -17.48
C LEU A 144 -0.89 0.95 -16.89
N SER A 145 -1.40 -0.20 -16.43
CA SER A 145 -2.60 -0.27 -15.59
C SER A 145 -2.39 0.42 -14.23
N GLY A 146 -3.46 0.72 -13.50
CA GLY A 146 -3.38 1.34 -12.18
C GLY A 146 -2.53 0.56 -11.19
N GLY A 147 -2.71 -0.77 -11.12
CA GLY A 147 -1.90 -1.63 -10.25
C GLY A 147 -0.42 -1.66 -10.64
N GLU A 148 -0.11 -1.68 -11.95
CA GLU A 148 1.27 -1.59 -12.45
C GLU A 148 1.90 -0.23 -12.13
N ARG A 149 1.17 0.88 -12.32
CA ARG A 149 1.62 2.23 -11.92
C ARG A 149 1.93 2.29 -10.44
N GLN A 150 1.09 1.71 -9.58
CA GLN A 150 1.31 1.69 -8.14
C GLN A 150 2.54 0.90 -7.77
N ARG A 151 2.77 -0.27 -8.37
CA ARG A 151 4.00 -1.05 -8.14
C ARG A 151 5.27 -0.29 -8.56
N VAL A 152 5.24 0.46 -9.66
CA VAL A 152 6.35 1.36 -10.05
C VAL A 152 6.53 2.49 -9.03
N GLY A 153 5.45 3.08 -8.52
CA GLY A 153 5.47 4.07 -7.44
C GLY A 153 6.14 3.53 -6.18
N ILE A 154 5.83 2.28 -5.82
CA ILE A 154 6.48 1.59 -4.69
C ILE A 154 7.97 1.38 -4.96
N ALA A 155 8.35 0.88 -6.15
CA ALA A 155 9.76 0.72 -6.52
C ALA A 155 10.54 2.03 -6.40
N ARG A 156 9.99 3.13 -6.91
CA ARG A 156 10.57 4.49 -6.77
C ARG A 156 10.72 4.91 -5.31
N ALA A 157 9.76 4.60 -4.47
CA ALA A 157 9.83 4.93 -3.05
C ALA A 157 10.97 4.21 -2.32
N ILE A 158 11.23 2.93 -2.68
CA ILE A 158 12.19 2.08 -1.94
C ILE A 158 13.60 2.03 -2.56
N VAL A 159 13.80 2.47 -3.81
CA VAL A 159 15.08 2.30 -4.54
C VAL A 159 16.30 2.93 -3.86
N LYS A 160 16.10 4.03 -3.14
CA LYS A 160 17.13 4.70 -2.34
C LYS A 160 17.35 4.08 -0.96
N ASN A 161 16.71 2.94 -0.69
CA ASN A 161 16.75 2.22 0.59
C ASN A 161 16.41 3.11 1.81
N PRO A 162 15.26 3.81 1.83
CA PRO A 162 14.89 4.67 2.94
C PRO A 162 14.61 3.86 4.19
N ALA A 163 14.77 4.48 5.36
CA ALA A 163 14.43 3.86 6.64
C ALA A 163 12.91 3.86 6.91
N ILE A 164 12.20 4.82 6.32
CA ILE A 164 10.77 5.05 6.52
C ILE A 164 10.09 5.06 5.16
N VAL A 165 8.97 4.37 5.03
CA VAL A 165 8.07 4.43 3.88
C VAL A 165 6.72 4.98 4.33
N ILE A 166 6.29 6.05 3.71
CA ILE A 166 4.97 6.65 3.92
C ILE A 166 4.08 6.25 2.76
N ALA A 167 2.93 5.65 3.04
CA ALA A 167 1.94 5.24 2.05
C ALA A 167 0.60 5.93 2.35
N ASP A 168 0.21 6.85 1.49
CA ASP A 168 -1.04 7.60 1.62
C ASP A 168 -2.08 7.01 0.68
N GLU A 169 -3.03 6.26 1.23
CA GLU A 169 -4.10 5.54 0.54
C GLU A 169 -3.61 4.77 -0.72
N PRO A 170 -2.62 3.88 -0.59
CA PRO A 170 -1.93 3.28 -1.73
C PRO A 170 -2.82 2.33 -2.56
N THR A 171 -4.01 2.00 -2.07
CA THR A 171 -4.97 1.07 -2.69
C THR A 171 -6.25 1.74 -3.18
N GLY A 172 -6.44 3.03 -2.88
CA GLY A 172 -7.71 3.74 -3.08
C GLY A 172 -8.22 3.83 -4.53
N ASN A 173 -7.36 3.56 -5.52
CA ASN A 173 -7.71 3.57 -6.95
C ASN A 173 -7.49 2.20 -7.62
N LEU A 174 -7.48 1.11 -6.84
CA LEU A 174 -7.19 -0.24 -7.31
C LEU A 174 -8.39 -1.16 -7.15
N ASP A 175 -8.51 -2.12 -8.05
CA ASP A 175 -9.41 -3.26 -7.85
C ASP A 175 -8.91 -4.17 -6.71
N SER A 176 -9.77 -5.07 -6.25
CA SER A 176 -9.48 -5.95 -5.11
C SER A 176 -8.25 -6.83 -5.30
N LYS A 177 -7.99 -7.31 -6.52
CA LYS A 177 -6.81 -8.14 -6.82
C LYS A 177 -5.52 -7.32 -6.70
N ASN A 178 -5.46 -6.18 -7.38
CA ASN A 178 -4.29 -5.30 -7.32
C ASN A 178 -4.08 -4.73 -5.91
N THR A 179 -5.14 -4.48 -5.15
CA THR A 179 -5.08 -4.09 -3.73
C THR A 179 -4.29 -5.11 -2.91
N LEU A 180 -4.64 -6.40 -3.02
CA LEU A 180 -3.92 -7.46 -2.28
C LEU A 180 -2.46 -7.59 -2.71
N GLU A 181 -2.18 -7.51 -4.02
CA GLU A 181 -0.81 -7.55 -4.53
C GLU A 181 0.04 -6.40 -3.96
N VAL A 182 -0.49 -5.18 -3.99
CA VAL A 182 0.16 -3.98 -3.45
C VAL A 182 0.36 -4.07 -1.94
N MET A 183 -0.66 -4.50 -1.19
CA MET A 183 -0.57 -4.66 0.26
C MET A 183 0.45 -5.73 0.68
N ASN A 184 0.55 -6.85 -0.05
CA ASN A 184 1.56 -7.88 0.19
C ASN A 184 2.99 -7.34 -0.03
N ILE A 185 3.21 -6.52 -1.06
CA ILE A 185 4.49 -5.84 -1.28
C ILE A 185 4.79 -4.89 -0.12
N ILE A 186 3.84 -4.06 0.29
CA ILE A 186 3.98 -3.13 1.42
C ILE A 186 4.28 -3.89 2.72
N LYS A 187 3.60 -5.01 2.97
CA LYS A 187 3.87 -5.87 4.14
C LYS A 187 5.29 -6.42 4.10
N SER A 188 5.76 -6.89 2.94
CA SER A 188 7.14 -7.39 2.81
C SER A 188 8.20 -6.32 3.11
N ILE A 189 7.95 -5.07 2.71
CA ILE A 189 8.82 -3.93 3.00
C ILE A 189 8.86 -3.65 4.51
N SER A 190 7.76 -3.84 5.23
CA SER A 190 7.65 -3.56 6.66
C SER A 190 8.45 -4.51 7.56
N ALA A 191 8.95 -5.63 7.03
CA ALA A 191 9.83 -6.53 7.76
C ALA A 191 11.14 -5.85 8.19
N ASP A 192 11.68 -4.98 7.33
CA ASP A 192 12.97 -4.31 7.54
C ASP A 192 12.86 -2.81 7.78
N LYS A 193 11.72 -2.19 7.50
CA LYS A 193 11.50 -0.74 7.50
C LYS A 193 10.29 -0.36 8.32
N LEU A 194 10.26 0.88 8.78
CA LEU A 194 9.01 1.47 9.27
C LEU A 194 8.13 1.85 8.07
N VAL A 195 6.94 1.27 7.98
CA VAL A 195 5.91 1.67 7.02
C VAL A 195 4.76 2.34 7.77
N ILE A 196 4.42 3.56 7.37
CA ILE A 196 3.28 4.31 7.89
C ILE A 196 2.24 4.33 6.78
N LEU A 197 1.15 3.59 6.98
CA LEU A 197 0.05 3.42 6.03
C LEU A 197 -1.14 4.27 6.46
N VAL A 198 -1.60 5.17 5.61
CA VAL A 198 -2.94 5.75 5.74
C VAL A 198 -3.91 4.95 4.89
N THR A 199 -4.99 4.52 5.48
CA THR A 199 -6.10 3.89 4.78
C THR A 199 -7.40 4.16 5.54
N HIS A 200 -8.52 4.07 4.85
CA HIS A 200 -9.85 4.04 5.44
C HIS A 200 -10.43 2.61 5.50
N GLU A 201 -9.72 1.63 4.93
CA GLU A 201 -10.10 0.23 4.90
C GLU A 201 -9.67 -0.48 6.19
N GLU A 202 -10.61 -0.61 7.13
CA GLU A 202 -10.34 -1.18 8.46
C GLU A 202 -9.92 -2.65 8.39
N GLN A 203 -10.46 -3.43 7.45
CA GLN A 203 -10.12 -4.84 7.26
C GLN A 203 -8.65 -5.01 6.84
N LEU A 204 -8.18 -4.22 5.88
CA LEU A 204 -6.78 -4.24 5.46
C LEU A 204 -5.84 -3.83 6.61
N ALA A 205 -6.22 -2.80 7.37
CA ALA A 205 -5.42 -2.38 8.53
C ALA A 205 -5.33 -3.48 9.59
N LYS A 206 -6.44 -4.13 9.96
CA LYS A 206 -6.46 -5.22 10.93
C LYS A 206 -5.64 -6.43 10.50
N PHE A 207 -5.64 -6.75 9.21
CA PHE A 207 -4.90 -7.89 8.69
C PHE A 207 -3.39 -7.63 8.56
N TYR A 208 -3.01 -6.47 8.01
CA TYR A 208 -1.62 -6.20 7.64
C TYR A 208 -0.81 -5.47 8.71
N ALA A 209 -1.43 -4.54 9.47
CA ALA A 209 -0.69 -3.69 10.39
C ALA A 209 -0.40 -4.40 11.72
N SER A 210 0.77 -4.12 12.29
CA SER A 210 1.13 -4.55 13.65
C SER A 210 0.68 -3.56 14.73
N ARG A 211 0.33 -2.34 14.35
CA ARG A 211 -0.14 -1.27 15.23
C ARG A 211 -1.14 -0.40 14.50
N ILE A 212 -2.22 -0.05 15.16
CA ILE A 212 -3.27 0.79 14.63
C ILE A 212 -3.39 2.05 15.48
N ILE A 213 -3.28 3.21 14.82
CA ILE A 213 -3.44 4.53 15.44
C ILE A 213 -4.69 5.16 14.83
N ARG A 214 -5.69 5.50 15.66
CA ARG A 214 -6.91 6.15 15.22
C ARG A 214 -6.84 7.65 15.43
N ILE A 215 -7.21 8.39 14.39
CA ILE A 215 -7.22 9.85 14.39
C ILE A 215 -8.65 10.33 14.18
N LEU A 216 -9.10 11.22 15.05
CA LEU A 216 -10.38 11.90 14.96
C LEU A 216 -10.18 13.39 15.28
N ASP A 217 -10.69 14.27 14.44
CA ASP A 217 -10.61 15.75 14.60
C ASP A 217 -9.19 16.24 14.93
N GLY A 218 -8.21 15.70 14.22
CA GLY A 218 -6.79 16.05 14.39
C GLY A 218 -6.12 15.54 15.65
N LYS A 219 -6.79 14.69 16.44
CA LYS A 219 -6.24 14.08 17.67
C LYS A 219 -6.08 12.58 17.51
N VAL A 220 -5.07 12.02 18.16
CA VAL A 220 -4.97 10.58 18.38
C VAL A 220 -5.97 10.19 19.45
N VAL A 221 -6.93 9.33 19.10
CA VAL A 221 -7.97 8.83 20.02
C VAL A 221 -7.69 7.41 20.52
N SER A 222 -6.97 6.60 19.74
CA SER A 222 -6.40 5.34 20.21
C SER A 222 -5.07 5.05 19.53
N ASP A 223 -4.23 4.26 20.21
CA ASP A 223 -2.92 3.82 19.75
C ASP A 223 -2.66 2.44 20.34
N GLU A 224 -2.86 1.41 19.53
CA GLU A 224 -2.96 0.03 20.00
C GLU A 224 -2.06 -0.90 19.18
N ILE A 225 -1.41 -1.84 19.87
CA ILE A 225 -0.81 -3.00 19.19
C ILE A 225 -1.94 -3.84 18.62
N ASN A 226 -1.83 -4.23 17.38
CA ASN A 226 -2.84 -5.00 16.69
C ASN A 226 -2.45 -6.47 16.62
N ASP A 227 -3.25 -7.32 17.25
CA ASP A 227 -3.20 -8.76 17.05
C ASP A 227 -3.81 -9.03 15.67
N GLN A 228 -2.93 -9.28 14.70
CA GLN A 228 -3.34 -9.44 13.30
C GLN A 228 -4.34 -10.60 13.18
N VAL A 229 -5.42 -10.37 12.43
CA VAL A 229 -6.37 -11.43 12.12
C VAL A 229 -5.77 -12.43 11.13
N ASP A 230 -6.08 -13.72 11.30
CA ASP A 230 -5.52 -14.80 10.48
C ASP A 230 -6.21 -14.90 9.11
N ASP A 231 -7.44 -14.39 9.00
CA ASP A 231 -8.23 -14.43 7.75
C ASP A 231 -8.63 -13.02 7.32
N LEU A 232 -8.43 -12.73 6.05
CA LEU A 232 -8.84 -11.51 5.39
C LEU A 232 -10.06 -11.77 4.53
N ASP A 233 -11.24 -11.41 5.03
CA ASP A 233 -12.48 -11.45 4.25
C ASP A 233 -12.55 -10.30 3.23
N TYR A 234 -11.57 -10.30 2.31
CA TYR A 234 -11.45 -9.31 1.24
C TYR A 234 -11.88 -9.94 -0.07
N ARG A 235 -13.07 -9.56 -0.54
CA ARG A 235 -13.68 -10.16 -1.73
C ARG A 235 -13.06 -9.58 -3.00
N ILE A 236 -12.53 -10.46 -3.84
CA ILE A 236 -12.08 -10.11 -5.18
C ILE A 236 -13.29 -10.15 -6.12
N GLU A 237 -13.55 -9.06 -6.81
CA GLU A 237 -14.58 -9.00 -7.84
C GLU A 237 -14.43 -10.13 -8.86
N ASN A 238 -15.56 -10.67 -9.29
CA ASN A 238 -15.63 -11.81 -10.23
C ASN A 238 -15.02 -13.15 -9.73
N LYS A 239 -14.85 -13.32 -8.40
CA LYS A 239 -14.57 -14.63 -7.80
C LYS A 239 -15.77 -15.14 -7.02
N ILE A 240 -16.04 -16.42 -7.18
CA ILE A 240 -17.02 -17.14 -6.39
C ILE A 240 -16.31 -17.72 -5.16
N TYR A 241 -16.81 -17.37 -3.97
CA TYR A 241 -16.26 -17.89 -2.71
C TYR A 241 -17.12 -19.07 -2.24
N LEU A 242 -16.59 -20.28 -2.35
CA LEU A 242 -17.31 -21.51 -2.03
C LEU A 242 -17.85 -21.54 -0.59
N LYS A 243 -17.18 -20.85 0.34
CA LYS A 243 -17.65 -20.73 1.74
C LYS A 243 -18.99 -19.99 1.89
N ASP A 244 -19.36 -19.16 0.89
CA ASP A 244 -20.61 -18.38 0.94
C ASP A 244 -21.81 -19.15 0.36
N ILE A 245 -21.56 -20.30 -0.28
CA ILE A 245 -22.58 -21.13 -0.88
C ILE A 245 -23.01 -22.17 0.15
N ALA A 246 -24.23 -21.98 0.70
CA ALA A 246 -24.76 -22.83 1.76
C ALA A 246 -25.10 -24.24 1.28
N ASP A 247 -25.48 -24.41 0.01
CA ASP A 247 -25.93 -25.69 -0.54
C ASP A 247 -24.85 -26.29 -1.45
N HIS A 248 -24.34 -27.46 -1.05
CA HIS A 248 -23.37 -28.21 -1.86
C HIS A 248 -23.62 -29.68 -1.78
N LYS A 249 -23.37 -30.41 -2.87
CA LYS A 249 -23.41 -31.87 -2.94
C LYS A 249 -22.01 -32.40 -3.15
N ARG A 250 -21.65 -33.41 -2.39
CA ARG A 250 -20.36 -34.09 -2.48
C ARG A 250 -20.46 -35.45 -3.11
N LEU A 251 -19.70 -35.67 -4.18
CA LEU A 251 -19.47 -36.98 -4.77
C LEU A 251 -18.07 -37.47 -4.35
N ARG A 252 -18.02 -38.65 -3.76
CA ARG A 252 -16.76 -39.34 -3.40
C ARG A 252 -16.69 -40.67 -4.12
N THR A 253 -15.57 -40.94 -4.74
CA THR A 253 -15.16 -42.22 -5.28
C THR A 253 -13.76 -42.54 -4.77
N ASP A 254 -13.25 -43.75 -5.01
CA ASP A 254 -11.89 -44.11 -4.57
C ASP A 254 -10.80 -43.21 -5.15
N ASN A 255 -11.06 -42.58 -6.30
CA ASN A 255 -10.08 -41.79 -7.04
C ASN A 255 -10.39 -40.28 -7.11
N TYR A 256 -11.61 -39.85 -6.76
CA TYR A 256 -12.05 -38.47 -6.95
C TYR A 256 -12.93 -37.98 -5.80
N HIS A 257 -12.71 -36.72 -5.42
CA HIS A 257 -13.60 -35.95 -4.54
C HIS A 257 -14.07 -34.74 -5.31
N ILE A 258 -15.40 -34.61 -5.52
CA ILE A 258 -15.99 -33.46 -6.24
C ILE A 258 -17.06 -32.87 -5.35
N ASP A 259 -16.91 -31.59 -5.03
CA ASP A 259 -17.93 -30.81 -4.35
C ASP A 259 -18.63 -29.91 -5.38
N PHE A 260 -19.95 -30.03 -5.48
CA PHE A 260 -20.80 -29.27 -6.38
C PHE A 260 -21.47 -28.15 -5.58
N TYR A 261 -21.33 -26.94 -6.04
CA TYR A 261 -21.97 -25.76 -5.50
C TYR A 261 -22.91 -25.18 -6.56
N ASN A 262 -24.20 -25.02 -6.22
CA ASN A 262 -25.21 -24.51 -7.14
C ASN A 262 -26.10 -23.48 -6.43
N GLU A 263 -25.87 -22.20 -6.72
CA GLU A 263 -26.62 -21.08 -6.13
C GLU A 263 -28.02 -20.94 -6.72
N SER A 264 -28.22 -21.29 -8.00
CA SER A 264 -29.50 -21.10 -8.66
C SER A 264 -30.52 -22.21 -8.36
N GLY A 265 -30.06 -23.38 -7.88
CA GLY A 265 -30.88 -24.55 -7.69
C GLY A 265 -31.35 -25.22 -8.99
N ASP A 266 -31.08 -24.64 -10.15
CA ASP A 266 -31.47 -25.20 -11.44
C ASP A 266 -30.62 -26.42 -11.79
N PRO A 267 -31.23 -27.47 -12.38
CA PRO A 267 -30.48 -28.68 -12.75
C PRO A 267 -29.49 -28.39 -13.89
N VAL A 268 -28.20 -28.53 -13.60
CA VAL A 268 -27.11 -28.33 -14.59
C VAL A 268 -26.55 -29.72 -14.96
N LYS A 269 -26.49 -30.02 -16.27
CA LYS A 269 -25.78 -31.20 -16.75
C LYS A 269 -24.33 -30.86 -17.03
N LEU A 270 -23.42 -31.50 -16.30
CA LEU A 270 -21.97 -31.35 -16.44
C LEU A 270 -21.36 -32.68 -16.91
N ASP A 271 -20.60 -32.64 -18.00
CA ASP A 271 -19.72 -33.73 -18.38
C ASP A 271 -18.29 -33.36 -17.99
N ILE A 272 -17.70 -34.08 -17.03
CA ILE A 272 -16.34 -33.84 -16.55
C ILE A 272 -15.43 -34.97 -17.06
N VAL A 273 -14.38 -34.60 -17.79
CA VAL A 273 -13.37 -35.53 -18.29
C VAL A 273 -12.01 -35.18 -17.70
N ILE A 274 -11.37 -36.13 -17.05
CA ILE A 274 -10.01 -36.00 -16.53
C ILE A 274 -9.07 -36.81 -17.44
N ARG A 275 -8.09 -36.11 -18.05
CA ARG A 275 -7.12 -36.69 -18.95
C ARG A 275 -5.72 -36.16 -18.71
N LYS A 276 -4.77 -37.02 -18.37
CA LYS A 276 -3.36 -36.61 -18.09
C LYS A 276 -3.21 -35.45 -17.10
N GLY A 277 -4.01 -35.45 -16.01
CA GLY A 277 -3.97 -34.45 -14.99
C GLY A 277 -4.72 -33.13 -15.33
N ASN A 278 -5.28 -33.01 -16.53
CA ASN A 278 -6.12 -31.87 -16.92
C ASN A 278 -7.61 -32.21 -16.75
N ILE A 279 -8.39 -31.20 -16.31
CA ILE A 279 -9.83 -31.33 -16.13
C ILE A 279 -10.53 -30.58 -17.26
N TYR A 280 -11.42 -31.26 -17.95
CA TYR A 280 -12.25 -30.69 -19.01
C TYR A 280 -13.71 -30.74 -18.55
N ILE A 281 -14.39 -29.61 -18.64
CA ILE A 281 -15.79 -29.50 -18.25
C ILE A 281 -16.60 -29.06 -19.47
N LYS A 282 -17.69 -29.81 -19.76
CA LYS A 282 -18.64 -29.42 -20.80
C LYS A 282 -20.01 -29.21 -20.18
N THR A 283 -20.59 -28.05 -20.45
CA THR A 283 -21.98 -27.73 -20.11
C THR A 283 -22.86 -27.73 -21.36
N LYS A 284 -24.18 -27.80 -21.17
CA LYS A 284 -25.11 -27.80 -22.31
C LYS A 284 -25.13 -26.44 -23.06
N GLU A 285 -24.73 -25.35 -22.42
CA GLU A 285 -24.90 -23.99 -22.92
C GLU A 285 -23.59 -23.28 -23.33
N ALA A 286 -22.45 -23.82 -23.03
CA ALA A 286 -21.19 -23.18 -23.37
C ALA A 286 -20.21 -24.13 -24.07
N ASN A 287 -19.74 -23.69 -25.24
CA ASN A 287 -18.58 -24.28 -25.91
C ASN A 287 -17.25 -23.76 -25.29
N ASP A 288 -17.27 -23.31 -24.06
CA ASP A 288 -16.11 -22.72 -23.43
C ASP A 288 -15.20 -23.81 -22.88
N ARG A 289 -14.00 -23.87 -23.44
CA ARG A 289 -12.89 -24.62 -22.87
C ARG A 289 -12.37 -23.83 -21.68
N ILE A 290 -12.48 -24.40 -20.50
CA ILE A 290 -11.74 -23.90 -19.32
C ILE A 290 -10.40 -24.64 -19.35
N GLU A 291 -9.32 -23.91 -19.66
CA GLU A 291 -7.93 -24.39 -19.52
C GLU A 291 -7.46 -24.19 -18.09
#